data_9e3771d7889b3d7f4d26056d29ab1f9f
#
_entry.id   9e3771d7889b3d7f4d26056d29ab1f9f
#
_cell.length_a   1.000
_cell.length_b   1.000
_cell.length_c   1.000
_cell.angle_alpha   90.00
_cell.angle_beta   90.00
_cell.angle_gamma   90.00
#
_symmetry.space_group_name_H-M   'P 1'
#
loop_
_entity.id
_entity.type
_entity.pdbx_description
1 polymer ?
#
loop_
_entity_poly.entity_id
_entity_poly.type
_entity_poly.pdbx_seq_one_letter_code
_entity_poly.pdbx_strand_id
1 'polypeptide(L)'
;MIVILSDAPAEQEELIKELVGLGFQATCTLSIPEIEKSSGIIIPDQESYEKAMTTLKGNQLVPVLKAAAKANKKIIGIGLGLHLLFEGQLGANYLTGLNLLEGLSEELPLEEESEHAFPAQGKLLGVAEDLISQQEDQDLEVYFTKPYWVDCELELIKGLGQGSLKFPAIIQAENIWGLHFLPEKSGDVGRELLKKIITS
;
A
#
# COMPACT_ATOMS: atom_id res chain seq x y z
N MET A 1 9.70 2.07 -16.31
CA MET A 1 8.59 3.01 -16.01
C MET A 1 7.63 2.34 -15.06
N ILE A 2 7.23 3.02 -13.99
CA ILE A 2 6.24 2.56 -13.00
C ILE A 2 4.88 3.10 -13.42
N VAL A 3 3.82 2.29 -13.31
CA VAL A 3 2.46 2.74 -13.50
C VAL A 3 1.74 2.85 -12.17
N ILE A 4 0.96 3.90 -12.00
CA ILE A 4 0.04 4.12 -10.89
C ILE A 4 -1.36 3.90 -11.42
N LEU A 5 -2.12 3.00 -10.81
CA LEU A 5 -3.47 2.65 -11.25
C LEU A 5 -4.47 3.74 -10.84
N SER A 6 -4.60 4.76 -11.67
CA SER A 6 -5.54 5.86 -11.46
C SER A 6 -5.94 6.49 -12.79
N ASP A 7 -7.18 6.95 -12.89
CA ASP A 7 -7.71 7.81 -13.95
C ASP A 7 -7.76 9.29 -13.54
N ALA A 8 -7.33 9.59 -12.30
CA ALA A 8 -7.25 10.93 -11.73
C ALA A 8 -5.81 11.33 -11.39
N PRO A 9 -4.97 11.68 -12.39
CA PRO A 9 -3.55 12.00 -12.15
C PRO A 9 -3.31 13.14 -11.15
N ALA A 10 -4.24 14.10 -11.06
CA ALA A 10 -4.14 15.21 -10.13
C ALA A 10 -4.17 14.75 -8.66
N GLU A 11 -4.87 13.66 -8.36
CA GLU A 11 -4.92 13.08 -7.00
C GLU A 11 -3.62 12.36 -6.63
N GLN A 12 -2.79 12.02 -7.63
CA GLN A 12 -1.54 11.28 -7.47
C GLN A 12 -0.29 12.15 -7.67
N GLU A 13 -0.46 13.47 -7.74
CA GLU A 13 0.63 14.40 -8.07
C GLU A 13 1.80 14.31 -7.08
N GLU A 14 1.52 14.18 -5.78
CA GLU A 14 2.55 14.06 -4.74
C GLU A 14 3.34 12.75 -4.89
N LEU A 15 2.65 11.63 -5.10
CA LEU A 15 3.28 10.32 -5.32
C LEU A 15 4.10 10.32 -6.61
N ILE A 16 3.61 10.92 -7.71
CA ILE A 16 4.36 11.06 -8.95
C ILE A 16 5.63 11.89 -8.73
N LYS A 17 5.54 13.03 -8.06
CA LYS A 17 6.70 13.89 -7.73
C LYS A 17 7.73 13.13 -6.90
N GLU A 18 7.28 12.35 -5.93
CA GLU A 18 8.15 11.54 -5.10
C GLU A 18 8.91 10.50 -5.94
N LEU A 19 8.22 9.74 -6.78
CA LEU A 19 8.83 8.75 -7.66
C LEU A 19 9.83 9.38 -8.65
N VAL A 20 9.47 10.51 -9.24
CA VAL A 20 10.38 11.25 -10.15
C VAL A 20 11.60 11.77 -9.38
N GLY A 21 11.43 12.28 -8.17
CA GLY A 21 12.51 12.71 -7.28
C GLY A 21 13.47 11.57 -6.91
N LEU A 22 12.98 10.33 -6.86
CA LEU A 22 13.77 9.11 -6.66
C LEU A 22 14.45 8.59 -7.95
N GLY A 23 14.21 9.25 -9.10
CA GLY A 23 14.80 8.88 -10.39
C GLY A 23 13.99 7.88 -11.21
N PHE A 24 12.73 7.61 -10.82
CA PHE A 24 11.85 6.72 -11.58
C PHE A 24 10.96 7.50 -12.54
N GLN A 25 10.68 6.92 -13.71
CA GLN A 25 9.61 7.39 -14.56
C GLN A 25 8.29 6.81 -14.05
N ALA A 26 7.30 7.67 -13.81
CA ALA A 26 6.00 7.29 -13.32
C ALA A 26 4.87 7.92 -14.14
N THR A 27 3.75 7.21 -14.30
CA THR A 27 2.56 7.71 -14.97
C THR A 27 1.31 7.08 -14.39
N CYS A 28 0.19 7.82 -14.38
CA CYS A 28 -1.13 7.29 -14.06
C CYS A 28 -1.77 6.69 -15.31
N THR A 29 -2.32 5.49 -15.18
CA THR A 29 -3.02 4.83 -16.29
C THR A 29 -3.89 3.68 -15.80
N LEU A 30 -4.96 3.39 -16.52
CA LEU A 30 -5.75 2.15 -16.45
C LEU A 30 -5.64 1.35 -17.76
N SER A 31 -4.74 1.74 -18.65
CA SER A 31 -4.50 1.09 -19.95
C SER A 31 -3.76 -0.24 -19.76
N ILE A 32 -4.39 -1.35 -20.11
CA ILE A 32 -3.79 -2.69 -20.04
C ILE A 32 -2.44 -2.77 -20.78
N PRO A 33 -2.31 -2.27 -22.03
CA PRO A 33 -1.01 -2.30 -22.73
C PRO A 33 0.12 -1.55 -22.03
N GLU A 34 -0.19 -0.45 -21.30
CA GLU A 34 0.81 0.30 -20.55
C GLU A 34 1.19 -0.43 -19.25
N ILE A 35 0.21 -1.02 -18.57
CA ILE A 35 0.41 -1.86 -17.39
C ILE A 35 1.29 -3.07 -17.73
N GLU A 36 1.02 -3.74 -18.84
CA GLU A 36 1.81 -4.90 -19.28
C GLU A 36 3.27 -4.53 -19.60
N LYS A 37 3.52 -3.35 -20.17
CA LYS A 37 4.88 -2.87 -20.51
C LYS A 37 5.63 -2.27 -19.32
N SER A 38 4.95 -1.98 -18.21
CA SER A 38 5.57 -1.34 -17.05
C SER A 38 6.58 -2.25 -16.35
N SER A 39 7.53 -1.66 -15.63
CA SER A 39 8.47 -2.38 -14.77
C SER A 39 7.91 -2.65 -13.36
N GLY A 40 6.84 -1.94 -12.97
CA GLY A 40 6.18 -2.10 -11.68
C GLY A 40 4.83 -1.39 -11.67
N ILE A 41 3.97 -1.82 -10.76
CA ILE A 41 2.59 -1.36 -10.63
C ILE A 41 2.39 -0.84 -9.21
N ILE A 42 1.83 0.36 -9.08
CA ILE A 42 1.38 0.90 -7.80
C ILE A 42 -0.15 0.97 -7.81
N ILE A 43 -0.78 0.40 -6.78
CA ILE A 43 -2.19 0.58 -6.45
C ILE A 43 -2.21 1.65 -5.35
N PRO A 44 -2.58 2.91 -5.66
CA PRO A 44 -2.45 4.01 -4.72
C PRO A 44 -3.56 3.99 -3.66
N ASP A 45 -3.44 4.89 -2.68
CA ASP A 45 -4.54 5.16 -1.75
C ASP A 45 -5.80 5.61 -2.49
N GLN A 46 -6.95 5.20 -1.98
CA GLN A 46 -8.26 5.43 -2.60
C GLN A 46 -9.25 5.94 -1.56
N GLU A 47 -10.32 6.58 -2.02
CA GLU A 47 -11.37 7.09 -1.16
C GLU A 47 -12.11 5.95 -0.42
N SER A 48 -12.52 4.91 -1.15
CA SER A 48 -13.21 3.75 -0.59
C SER A 48 -12.86 2.45 -1.29
N TYR A 49 -12.93 1.35 -0.54
CA TYR A 49 -12.66 -0.01 -1.02
C TYR A 49 -13.59 -0.41 -2.18
N GLU A 50 -14.90 -0.16 -2.03
CA GLU A 50 -15.91 -0.52 -3.02
C GLU A 50 -15.68 0.22 -4.34
N LYS A 51 -15.43 1.54 -4.28
CA LYS A 51 -15.16 2.37 -5.46
C LYS A 51 -13.89 1.91 -6.19
N ALA A 52 -12.82 1.64 -5.43
CA ALA A 52 -11.57 1.15 -6.00
C ALA A 52 -11.76 -0.20 -6.71
N MET A 53 -12.41 -1.17 -6.08
CA MET A 53 -12.66 -2.48 -6.68
C MET A 53 -13.62 -2.39 -7.88
N THR A 54 -14.60 -1.48 -7.85
CA THR A 54 -15.49 -1.22 -8.99
C THR A 54 -14.70 -0.69 -10.19
N THR A 55 -13.78 0.26 -9.96
CA THR A 55 -12.89 0.79 -11.01
C THR A 55 -12.00 -0.31 -11.60
N LEU A 56 -11.35 -1.11 -10.74
CA LEU A 56 -10.47 -2.19 -11.18
C LEU A 56 -11.22 -3.28 -11.97
N LYS A 57 -12.42 -3.66 -11.52
CA LYS A 57 -13.27 -4.64 -12.22
C LYS A 57 -13.82 -4.07 -13.53
N GLY A 58 -14.30 -2.83 -13.52
CA GLY A 58 -14.85 -2.15 -14.69
C GLY A 58 -13.86 -2.01 -15.84
N ASN A 59 -12.59 -1.79 -15.51
CA ASN A 59 -11.48 -1.72 -16.48
C ASN A 59 -10.80 -3.08 -16.74
N GLN A 60 -11.37 -4.18 -16.27
CA GLN A 60 -10.85 -5.54 -16.45
C GLN A 60 -9.41 -5.74 -15.93
N LEU A 61 -9.00 -4.98 -14.90
CA LEU A 61 -7.63 -4.99 -14.38
C LEU A 61 -7.35 -6.15 -13.43
N VAL A 62 -8.37 -6.75 -12.80
CA VAL A 62 -8.18 -7.85 -11.85
C VAL A 62 -7.40 -9.02 -12.46
N PRO A 63 -7.76 -9.57 -13.64
CA PRO A 63 -6.97 -10.64 -14.26
C PRO A 63 -5.58 -10.18 -14.68
N VAL A 64 -5.42 -8.92 -15.10
CA VAL A 64 -4.12 -8.35 -15.50
C VAL A 64 -3.17 -8.28 -14.30
N LEU A 65 -3.65 -7.83 -13.15
CA LEU A 65 -2.87 -7.77 -11.91
C LEU A 65 -2.48 -9.17 -11.43
N LYS A 66 -3.39 -10.14 -11.49
CA LYS A 66 -3.08 -11.55 -11.17
C LYS A 66 -2.02 -12.13 -12.11
N ALA A 67 -2.10 -11.83 -13.39
CA ALA A 67 -1.10 -12.26 -14.36
C ALA A 67 0.27 -11.58 -14.11
N ALA A 68 0.26 -10.28 -13.79
CA ALA A 68 1.46 -9.52 -13.46
C ALA A 68 2.16 -10.06 -12.20
N ALA A 69 1.39 -10.38 -11.14
CA ALA A 69 1.91 -11.01 -9.93
C ALA A 69 2.59 -12.36 -10.23
N LYS A 70 1.91 -13.24 -10.97
CA LYS A 70 2.47 -14.53 -11.40
C LYS A 70 3.71 -14.41 -12.29
N ALA A 71 3.81 -13.32 -13.05
CA ALA A 71 4.99 -13.01 -13.87
C ALA A 71 6.12 -12.33 -13.08
N ASN A 72 6.03 -12.32 -11.76
CA ASN A 72 7.00 -11.71 -10.85
C ASN A 72 7.18 -10.18 -11.07
N LYS A 73 6.15 -9.51 -11.62
CA LYS A 73 6.16 -8.05 -11.72
C LYS A 73 5.86 -7.44 -10.37
N LYS A 74 6.65 -6.45 -9.95
CA LYS A 74 6.47 -5.77 -8.67
C LYS A 74 5.12 -5.07 -8.59
N ILE A 75 4.35 -5.35 -7.54
CA ILE A 75 3.08 -4.72 -7.23
C ILE A 75 3.18 -4.12 -5.83
N ILE A 76 2.84 -2.84 -5.70
CA ILE A 76 2.90 -2.11 -4.43
C ILE A 76 1.51 -1.53 -4.15
N GLY A 77 0.86 -1.96 -3.08
CA GLY A 77 -0.37 -1.32 -2.56
C GLY A 77 -0.02 -0.26 -1.53
N ILE A 78 -0.53 0.95 -1.68
CA ILE A 78 -0.29 2.09 -0.78
C ILE A 78 -1.61 2.51 -0.13
N GLY A 79 -1.63 2.75 1.17
CA GLY A 79 -2.84 3.12 1.91
C GLY A 79 -3.93 2.07 1.72
N LEU A 80 -5.11 2.48 1.24
CA LEU A 80 -6.19 1.54 0.90
C LEU A 80 -5.76 0.52 -0.17
N GLY A 81 -4.80 0.86 -1.04
CA GLY A 81 -4.25 -0.04 -2.04
C GLY A 81 -3.63 -1.30 -1.44
N LEU A 82 -3.04 -1.23 -0.24
CA LEU A 82 -2.59 -2.41 0.51
C LEU A 82 -3.76 -3.35 0.80
N HIS A 83 -4.88 -2.81 1.30
CA HIS A 83 -6.04 -3.60 1.71
C HIS A 83 -6.69 -4.32 0.52
N LEU A 84 -6.62 -3.73 -0.69
CA LEU A 84 -7.12 -4.34 -1.92
C LEU A 84 -6.35 -5.59 -2.34
N LEU A 85 -5.09 -5.77 -1.90
CA LEU A 85 -4.26 -6.94 -2.26
C LEU A 85 -4.81 -8.25 -1.71
N PHE A 86 -5.51 -8.20 -0.58
CA PHE A 86 -6.03 -9.35 0.14
C PHE A 86 -7.28 -9.95 -0.50
N GLU A 87 -7.81 -11.03 0.09
CA GLU A 87 -9.01 -11.73 -0.37
C GLU A 87 -10.23 -10.83 -0.35
N GLY A 88 -10.34 -9.98 0.67
CA GLY A 88 -11.46 -9.05 0.80
C GLY A 88 -11.40 -8.19 2.04
N GLN A 89 -12.45 -7.39 2.21
CA GLN A 89 -12.68 -6.57 3.38
C GLN A 89 -13.92 -7.06 4.13
N LEU A 90 -13.77 -7.31 5.44
CA LEU A 90 -14.86 -7.56 6.37
C LEU A 90 -15.48 -6.23 6.82
N GLY A 91 -16.80 -6.23 6.96
CA GLY A 91 -17.59 -5.11 7.39
C GLY A 91 -19.06 -5.49 7.41
N ALA A 92 -19.96 -4.52 7.34
CA ALA A 92 -21.39 -4.78 7.24
C ALA A 92 -21.75 -5.66 6.02
N ASN A 93 -20.98 -5.53 4.94
CA ASN A 93 -21.00 -6.38 3.76
C ASN A 93 -19.58 -6.83 3.44
N TYR A 94 -19.40 -8.09 3.05
CA TYR A 94 -18.13 -8.59 2.56
C TYR A 94 -17.84 -8.01 1.17
N LEU A 95 -16.68 -7.38 1.01
CA LEU A 95 -16.22 -6.84 -0.27
C LEU A 95 -15.02 -7.65 -0.76
N THR A 96 -15.18 -8.33 -1.91
CA THR A 96 -14.12 -9.13 -2.52
C THR A 96 -12.97 -8.25 -3.02
N GLY A 97 -11.74 -8.57 -2.63
CA GLY A 97 -10.50 -7.92 -3.05
C GLY A 97 -9.86 -8.52 -4.31
N LEU A 98 -8.57 -8.25 -4.48
CA LEU A 98 -7.78 -8.78 -5.60
C LEU A 98 -7.38 -10.24 -5.40
N ASN A 99 -7.36 -10.73 -4.15
CA ASN A 99 -6.92 -12.08 -3.79
C ASN A 99 -5.53 -12.38 -4.40
N LEU A 100 -4.58 -11.50 -4.13
CA LEU A 100 -3.16 -11.66 -4.42
C LEU A 100 -2.41 -12.13 -3.19
N LEU A 101 -2.93 -11.83 -2.00
CA LEU A 101 -2.45 -12.24 -0.68
C LEU A 101 -3.57 -12.93 0.09
N GLU A 102 -3.23 -13.93 0.88
CA GLU A 102 -4.15 -14.59 1.82
C GLU A 102 -4.39 -13.69 3.03
N GLY A 103 -5.63 -13.66 3.51
CA GLY A 103 -6.04 -12.87 4.65
C GLY A 103 -7.12 -11.84 4.31
N LEU A 104 -7.54 -11.11 5.33
CA LEU A 104 -8.66 -10.18 5.25
C LEU A 104 -8.30 -8.81 5.79
N SER A 105 -8.89 -7.78 5.21
CA SER A 105 -8.88 -6.43 5.74
C SER A 105 -10.08 -6.21 6.63
N GLU A 106 -9.88 -5.52 7.73
CA GLU A 106 -10.93 -5.19 8.70
C GLU A 106 -10.77 -3.75 9.17
N GLU A 107 -11.85 -3.18 9.67
CA GLU A 107 -11.79 -1.92 10.39
C GLU A 107 -11.15 -2.13 11.76
N LEU A 108 -10.20 -1.26 12.15
CA LEU A 108 -9.60 -1.32 13.46
C LEU A 108 -10.69 -1.13 14.53
N PRO A 109 -10.75 -1.99 15.56
CA PRO A 109 -11.67 -1.80 16.68
C PRO A 109 -11.23 -0.57 17.49
N LEU A 110 -11.76 0.58 17.10
CA LEU A 110 -11.50 1.84 17.80
C LEU A 110 -12.46 1.94 18.98
N GLU A 111 -11.94 2.21 20.18
CA GLU A 111 -12.78 2.59 21.31
C GLU A 111 -13.44 3.93 21.02
N GLU A 112 -14.78 4.01 21.11
CA GLU A 112 -15.60 5.18 20.72
C GLU A 112 -15.21 6.50 21.39
N GLU A 113 -14.40 6.48 22.45
CA GLU A 113 -14.05 7.64 23.27
C GLU A 113 -12.67 8.25 22.98
N SER A 114 -11.86 7.67 22.07
CA SER A 114 -10.53 8.24 21.81
C SER A 114 -10.49 9.02 20.50
N GLU A 115 -10.48 10.36 20.59
CA GLU A 115 -10.20 11.25 19.45
C GLU A 115 -8.84 10.94 18.76
N HIS A 116 -8.06 9.96 19.29
CA HIS A 116 -6.70 9.63 18.88
C HIS A 116 -6.56 8.14 18.51
N ALA A 117 -7.65 7.45 18.25
CA ALA A 117 -7.66 6.00 18.03
C ALA A 117 -6.83 5.56 16.79
N PHE A 118 -6.74 6.40 15.78
CA PHE A 118 -5.90 6.17 14.61
C PHE A 118 -5.14 7.46 14.28
N PRO A 119 -3.84 7.55 14.59
CA PRO A 119 -3.08 8.77 14.35
C PRO A 119 -2.84 8.96 12.85
N ALA A 120 -3.13 10.16 12.34
CA ALA A 120 -2.68 10.54 11.00
C ALA A 120 -1.14 10.50 10.90
N GLN A 121 -0.42 10.90 11.97
CA GLN A 121 1.02 10.68 12.15
C GLN A 121 1.23 9.61 13.22
N GLY A 122 1.98 8.58 12.87
CA GLY A 122 2.31 7.49 13.79
C GLY A 122 3.68 6.91 13.48
N LYS A 123 4.14 6.01 14.33
CA LYS A 123 5.48 5.43 14.26
C LYS A 123 5.44 4.04 13.64
N LEU A 124 6.50 3.69 12.91
CA LEU A 124 6.79 2.32 12.52
C LEU A 124 7.66 1.66 13.60
N LEU A 125 7.38 0.39 13.86
CA LEU A 125 8.08 -0.45 14.82
C LEU A 125 8.55 -1.74 14.13
N GLY A 126 9.73 -2.23 14.51
CA GLY A 126 10.21 -3.53 14.06
C GLY A 126 10.30 -3.65 12.54
N VAL A 127 10.70 -2.56 11.88
CA VAL A 127 10.93 -2.58 10.42
C VAL A 127 12.12 -3.50 10.13
N ALA A 128 11.97 -4.35 9.12
CA ALA A 128 13.02 -5.29 8.72
C ALA A 128 14.31 -4.53 8.35
N GLU A 129 15.47 -5.03 8.84
CA GLU A 129 16.78 -4.35 8.75
C GLU A 129 17.23 -4.08 7.30
N ASP A 130 16.77 -4.89 6.36
CA ASP A 130 17.07 -4.75 4.95
C ASP A 130 16.26 -3.63 4.26
N LEU A 131 15.22 -3.11 4.91
CA LEU A 131 14.35 -2.05 4.35
C LEU A 131 14.81 -0.64 4.69
N ILE A 132 15.33 -0.44 5.87
CA ILE A 132 15.78 0.87 6.34
C ILE A 132 17.09 0.73 7.13
N SER A 133 18.02 1.63 6.90
CA SER A 133 19.26 1.68 7.67
C SER A 133 18.91 2.18 9.08
N GLN A 134 18.74 1.25 10.03
CA GLN A 134 18.46 1.61 11.42
C GLN A 134 19.63 2.39 11.99
N GLN A 135 19.41 3.67 12.22
CA GLN A 135 20.15 4.37 13.27
C GLN A 135 19.38 4.09 14.57
N GLU A 136 20.04 3.48 15.53
CA GLU A 136 19.52 3.32 16.90
C GLU A 136 18.96 4.68 17.34
N ASP A 137 17.70 4.74 17.82
CA ASP A 137 16.97 5.94 18.27
C ASP A 137 16.30 6.84 17.22
N GLN A 138 16.16 6.48 15.94
CA GLN A 138 15.31 7.25 15.04
C GLN A 138 13.83 6.85 15.16
N ASP A 139 12.99 7.83 15.50
CA ASP A 139 11.54 7.71 15.37
C ASP A 139 11.17 7.64 13.88
N LEU A 140 10.76 6.46 13.40
CA LEU A 140 10.31 6.25 12.03
C LEU A 140 8.86 6.75 11.90
N GLU A 141 8.69 8.06 11.82
CA GLU A 141 7.36 8.67 11.70
C GLU A 141 6.83 8.57 10.26
N VAL A 142 5.56 8.15 10.13
CA VAL A 142 4.86 8.00 8.85
C VAL A 142 3.43 8.51 8.94
N TYR A 143 2.81 8.77 7.78
CA TYR A 143 1.47 9.30 7.65
C TYR A 143 0.47 8.22 7.24
N PHE A 144 -0.44 7.86 8.15
CA PHE A 144 -1.52 6.90 7.91
C PHE A 144 -2.82 7.61 7.49
N THR A 145 -3.67 6.96 6.68
CA THR A 145 -4.92 7.54 6.18
C THR A 145 -6.17 6.81 6.61
N LYS A 146 -6.09 5.52 6.89
CA LYS A 146 -7.26 4.67 7.09
C LYS A 146 -7.16 3.86 8.38
N PRO A 147 -8.23 3.81 9.18
CA PRO A 147 -8.29 3.01 10.40
C PRO A 147 -8.63 1.54 10.08
N TYR A 148 -7.88 0.93 9.19
CA TYR A 148 -8.00 -0.48 8.84
C TYR A 148 -6.77 -1.24 9.26
N TRP A 149 -6.89 -2.54 9.39
CA TRP A 149 -5.77 -3.45 9.54
C TRP A 149 -5.97 -4.67 8.63
N VAL A 150 -4.95 -5.51 8.54
CA VAL A 150 -5.03 -6.76 7.81
C VAL A 150 -4.72 -7.90 8.76
N ASP A 151 -5.57 -8.92 8.76
CA ASP A 151 -5.29 -10.21 9.39
C ASP A 151 -4.61 -11.09 8.35
N CYS A 152 -3.32 -11.35 8.57
CA CYS A 152 -2.47 -12.11 7.66
C CYS A 152 -1.38 -12.87 8.43
N GLU A 153 -0.68 -13.77 7.73
CA GLU A 153 0.42 -14.52 8.32
C GLU A 153 1.57 -13.61 8.78
N LEU A 154 2.16 -13.94 9.94
CA LEU A 154 3.22 -13.12 10.57
C LEU A 154 4.45 -12.97 9.69
N GLU A 155 4.78 -13.98 8.89
CA GLU A 155 5.93 -14.01 7.98
C GLU A 155 5.87 -12.91 6.91
N LEU A 156 4.65 -12.46 6.56
CA LEU A 156 4.44 -11.38 5.60
C LEU A 156 4.74 -10.01 6.20
N ILE A 157 4.70 -9.88 7.52
CA ILE A 157 4.84 -8.58 8.19
C ILE A 157 6.32 -8.17 8.25
N LYS A 158 6.65 -7.03 7.66
CA LYS A 158 7.99 -6.42 7.63
C LYS A 158 8.11 -5.15 8.47
N GLY A 159 7.01 -4.69 9.03
CA GLY A 159 6.94 -3.55 9.93
C GLY A 159 5.55 -3.36 10.48
N LEU A 160 5.47 -2.87 11.72
CA LEU A 160 4.23 -2.60 12.42
C LEU A 160 4.00 -1.10 12.54
N GLY A 161 2.76 -0.66 12.43
CA GLY A 161 2.32 0.67 12.82
C GLY A 161 1.96 0.71 14.30
N GLN A 162 2.26 1.86 14.94
CA GLN A 162 1.89 2.12 16.32
C GLN A 162 0.70 3.08 16.37
N GLY A 163 -0.44 2.56 16.81
CA GLY A 163 -1.62 3.31 17.21
C GLY A 163 -2.02 2.93 18.64
N SER A 164 -3.30 2.94 18.95
CA SER A 164 -3.84 2.32 20.18
C SER A 164 -3.55 0.82 20.23
N LEU A 165 -3.57 0.18 19.06
CA LEU A 165 -3.12 -1.19 18.83
C LEU A 165 -1.96 -1.18 17.83
N LYS A 166 -1.11 -2.20 17.87
CA LYS A 166 -0.12 -2.45 16.81
C LYS A 166 -0.81 -3.16 15.65
N PHE A 167 -0.52 -2.73 14.43
CA PHE A 167 -1.12 -3.28 13.21
C PHE A 167 -0.06 -3.44 12.11
N PRO A 168 -0.24 -4.38 11.17
CA PRO A 168 0.66 -4.53 10.03
C PRO A 168 0.72 -3.25 9.19
N ALA A 169 1.91 -2.66 9.04
CA ALA A 169 2.12 -1.43 8.29
C ALA A 169 2.97 -1.60 7.05
N ILE A 170 3.85 -2.61 7.03
CA ILE A 170 4.64 -3.01 5.88
C ILE A 170 4.46 -4.51 5.70
N ILE A 171 3.97 -4.91 4.53
CA ILE A 171 3.71 -6.29 4.13
C ILE A 171 4.58 -6.64 2.92
N GLN A 172 5.10 -7.86 2.90
CA GLN A 172 5.81 -8.40 1.73
C GLN A 172 5.49 -9.88 1.53
N ALA A 173 5.11 -10.23 0.31
CA ALA A 173 5.05 -11.59 -0.19
C ALA A 173 5.67 -11.63 -1.59
N GLU A 174 6.86 -12.20 -1.71
CA GLU A 174 7.60 -12.25 -2.99
C GLU A 174 7.74 -10.85 -3.63
N ASN A 175 7.10 -10.65 -4.79
CA ASN A 175 7.08 -9.42 -5.57
C ASN A 175 5.95 -8.45 -5.19
N ILE A 176 5.11 -8.81 -4.22
CA ILE A 176 3.96 -8.03 -3.77
C ILE A 176 4.31 -7.32 -2.47
N TRP A 177 4.09 -6.02 -2.43
CA TRP A 177 4.32 -5.17 -1.27
C TRP A 177 3.08 -4.40 -0.89
N GLY A 178 2.92 -4.15 0.38
CA GLY A 178 1.87 -3.30 0.93
C GLY A 178 2.44 -2.31 1.93
N LEU A 179 2.08 -1.04 1.78
CA LEU A 179 2.39 0.05 2.71
C LEU A 179 1.07 0.64 3.21
N HIS A 180 0.83 0.56 4.51
CA HIS A 180 -0.40 1.11 5.10
C HIS A 180 -0.37 2.64 5.21
N PHE A 181 0.80 3.24 5.13
CA PHE A 181 1.04 4.69 5.15
C PHE A 181 1.26 5.25 3.74
N LEU A 182 1.19 6.58 3.62
CA LEU A 182 1.51 7.29 2.39
C LEU A 182 2.99 7.68 2.37
N PRO A 183 3.84 7.02 1.58
CA PRO A 183 5.27 7.33 1.55
C PRO A 183 5.54 8.77 1.10
N GLU A 184 4.75 9.34 0.19
CA GLU A 184 4.85 10.72 -0.29
C GLU A 184 4.53 11.77 0.80
N LYS A 185 3.89 11.37 1.90
CA LYS A 185 3.57 12.22 3.06
C LYS A 185 4.39 11.88 4.30
N SER A 186 5.31 10.92 4.19
CA SER A 186 6.09 10.39 5.31
C SER A 186 7.56 10.84 5.30
N GLY A 187 7.86 11.96 4.63
CA GLY A 187 9.19 12.57 4.61
C GLY A 187 10.29 11.63 4.14
N ASP A 188 11.47 11.73 4.76
CA ASP A 188 12.64 10.92 4.36
C ASP A 188 12.45 9.42 4.62
N VAL A 189 11.72 9.05 5.68
CA VAL A 189 11.40 7.66 6.00
C VAL A 189 10.56 7.02 4.89
N GLY A 190 9.49 7.69 4.46
CA GLY A 190 8.65 7.21 3.36
C GLY A 190 9.41 7.10 2.05
N ARG A 191 10.27 8.11 1.77
CA ARG A 191 11.14 8.15 0.59
C ARG A 191 12.12 6.99 0.55
N GLU A 192 12.82 6.73 1.65
CA GLU A 192 13.80 5.64 1.76
C GLU A 192 13.13 4.28 1.56
N LEU A 193 12.03 4.03 2.26
CA LEU A 193 11.25 2.80 2.16
C LEU A 193 10.73 2.57 0.74
N LEU A 194 10.11 3.58 0.13
CA LEU A 194 9.58 3.48 -1.24
C LEU A 194 10.69 3.16 -2.25
N LYS A 195 11.84 3.87 -2.15
CA LYS A 195 13.00 3.62 -3.01
C LYS A 195 13.51 2.19 -2.84
N LYS A 196 13.68 1.74 -1.60
CA LYS A 196 14.19 0.42 -1.29
C LYS A 196 13.27 -0.67 -1.84
N ILE A 197 11.97 -0.55 -1.61
CA ILE A 197 10.97 -1.50 -2.12
C ILE A 197 10.97 -1.57 -3.64
N ILE A 198 11.06 -0.44 -4.34
CA ILE A 198 11.07 -0.42 -5.80
C ILE A 198 12.33 -1.07 -6.36
N THR A 199 13.46 -0.95 -5.68
CA THR A 199 14.78 -1.44 -6.17
C THR A 199 15.17 -2.83 -5.68
N SER A 200 14.45 -3.41 -4.70
CA SER A 200 14.66 -4.79 -4.19
C SER A 200 14.23 -5.95 -5.15
#